data_71a8970c2fe5a7a9cfa3e82d58c81b7e
#
_entry.id   71a8970c2fe5a7a9cfa3e82d58c81b7e
#
_cell.length_a   1.000
_cell.length_b   1.000
_cell.length_c   1.000
_cell.angle_alpha   90.00
_cell.angle_beta   90.00
_cell.angle_gamma   90.00
#
_symmetry.space_group_name_H-M   'P 1'
#
loop_
_entity.id
_entity.type
_entity.pdbx_description
1 polymer ?
#
loop_
_entity_poly.entity_id
_entity_poly.type
_entity_poly.pdbx_seq_one_letter_code
_entity_poly.pdbx_strand_id
1 'polypeptide(L)'
;MSDSSIIWRDLLTKKMLICIFTGFTSGLPLFILISLLPAWLSSSGMDLKTIGLFALIQFPFTWKFIWAPLFDRFSFGMGRRRGWLIIFQLLLLITICSFGFIEPKSQLSVIAIISTVIAFFSASQDIVIDAYRRELLSDYELGIGNAIHVNAYKISSLIPGSLALILADSFDWKFVFIVTGLFMLPGIIMTLLIKEPLLKYGTPKTLKEAVIEPFKEFKNRKGIKGAFLILLFIFLYKIGDSMATALATPFYLDLGFSMTEIGVIAKNAGLWPGIIGGLAGGIWMIKLGINRALWIFGFMQMFATLSFAWLALSGDNNLILAITVGLEFFAAGLGTTAFIAYIAKTTHPKYTATQFALFTGLASVPRTFTNASTGYLVEFFGWYHFFIFCFLIAIPGMLLLFKIAPWNQSKSS
;
A
#
# COMPACT_ATOMS: atom_id res chain seq x y z
N MET A 1 -13.84 -6.57 33.59
CA MET A 1 -13.17 -7.30 32.52
C MET A 1 -11.96 -6.46 32.11
N SER A 2 -10.77 -7.02 32.13
CA SER A 2 -9.54 -6.26 31.87
C SER A 2 -9.50 -5.76 30.42
N ASP A 3 -8.98 -4.56 30.23
CA ASP A 3 -8.81 -3.86 28.93
C ASP A 3 -8.14 -4.75 27.85
N SER A 4 -7.31 -5.70 28.27
CA SER A 4 -6.63 -6.67 27.42
C SER A 4 -7.56 -7.72 26.77
N SER A 5 -8.59 -8.17 27.48
CA SER A 5 -9.53 -9.18 26.97
C SER A 5 -10.42 -8.63 25.84
N ILE A 6 -10.70 -7.34 25.83
CA ILE A 6 -11.46 -6.66 24.79
C ILE A 6 -10.63 -6.60 23.50
N ILE A 7 -9.34 -6.26 23.59
CA ILE A 7 -8.43 -6.15 22.44
C ILE A 7 -8.28 -7.51 21.74
N TRP A 8 -8.04 -8.60 22.47
CA TRP A 8 -7.92 -9.93 21.88
C TRP A 8 -9.20 -10.42 21.20
N ARG A 9 -10.35 -10.07 21.76
CA ARG A 9 -11.65 -10.41 21.18
C ARG A 9 -11.91 -9.69 19.87
N ASP A 10 -11.42 -8.45 19.72
CA ASP A 10 -11.54 -7.66 18.50
C ASP A 10 -10.57 -8.15 17.41
N LEU A 11 -9.39 -8.68 17.79
CA LEU A 11 -8.40 -9.23 16.87
C LEU A 11 -8.77 -10.58 16.26
N LEU A 12 -9.48 -11.43 17.01
CA LEU A 12 -9.81 -12.82 16.62
C LEU A 12 -11.24 -12.94 16.04
N THR A 13 -11.59 -12.06 15.12
CA THR A 13 -12.91 -12.10 14.46
C THR A 13 -12.81 -12.64 13.04
N LYS A 14 -13.94 -13.17 12.51
CA LYS A 14 -14.02 -13.57 11.09
C LYS A 14 -13.68 -12.41 10.14
N LYS A 15 -14.02 -11.18 10.49
CA LYS A 15 -13.71 -10.00 9.70
C LYS A 15 -12.20 -9.76 9.62
N MET A 16 -11.46 -9.94 10.71
CA MET A 16 -10.01 -9.79 10.76
C MET A 16 -9.32 -10.90 9.95
N LEU A 17 -9.82 -12.13 10.01
CA LEU A 17 -9.34 -13.22 9.16
C LEU A 17 -9.52 -12.88 7.67
N ILE A 18 -10.67 -12.31 7.29
CA ILE A 18 -10.90 -11.82 5.91
C ILE A 18 -9.87 -10.74 5.55
N CYS A 19 -9.55 -9.82 6.46
CA CYS A 19 -8.54 -8.79 6.24
C CYS A 19 -7.13 -9.39 6.01
N ILE A 20 -6.78 -10.50 6.68
CA ILE A 20 -5.50 -11.20 6.45
C ILE A 20 -5.45 -11.74 5.01
N PHE A 21 -6.42 -12.54 4.60
CA PHE A 21 -6.41 -13.18 3.27
C PHE A 21 -6.54 -12.16 2.14
N THR A 22 -7.37 -11.14 2.30
CA THR A 22 -7.50 -10.07 1.31
C THR A 22 -6.24 -9.22 1.21
N GLY A 23 -5.56 -8.94 2.33
CA GLY A 23 -4.27 -8.26 2.33
C GLY A 23 -3.20 -9.06 1.65
N PHE A 24 -3.09 -10.35 1.97
CA PHE A 24 -2.11 -11.25 1.37
C PHE A 24 -2.26 -11.35 -0.15
N THR A 25 -3.49 -11.58 -0.64
CA THR A 25 -3.74 -11.70 -2.09
C THR A 25 -3.62 -10.37 -2.84
N SER A 26 -3.86 -9.24 -2.19
CA SER A 26 -3.65 -7.90 -2.74
C SER A 26 -2.16 -7.62 -2.98
N GLY A 27 -1.28 -7.97 -2.03
CA GLY A 27 0.15 -7.69 -2.14
C GLY A 27 0.91 -8.63 -3.09
N LEU A 28 0.54 -9.90 -3.15
CA LEU A 28 1.29 -10.93 -3.87
C LEU A 28 1.59 -10.56 -5.33
N PRO A 29 0.63 -10.16 -6.18
CA PRO A 29 0.90 -9.85 -7.58
C PRO A 29 1.84 -8.64 -7.76
N LEU A 30 1.70 -7.60 -6.91
CA LEU A 30 2.59 -6.45 -6.98
C LEU A 30 4.04 -6.86 -6.66
N PHE A 31 4.24 -7.64 -5.61
CA PHE A 31 5.59 -8.08 -5.24
C PHE A 31 6.20 -9.06 -6.24
N ILE A 32 5.39 -9.80 -7.00
CA ILE A 32 5.88 -10.56 -8.15
C ILE A 32 6.47 -9.61 -9.20
N LEU A 33 5.77 -8.52 -9.53
CA LEU A 33 6.21 -7.55 -10.53
C LEU A 33 7.44 -6.74 -10.10
N ILE A 34 7.61 -6.44 -8.81
CA ILE A 34 8.71 -5.58 -8.33
C ILE A 34 9.90 -6.35 -7.75
N SER A 35 9.76 -7.64 -7.45
CA SER A 35 10.82 -8.46 -6.86
C SER A 35 11.19 -9.66 -7.72
N LEU A 36 10.21 -10.52 -8.05
CA LEU A 36 10.49 -11.78 -8.75
C LEU A 36 10.77 -11.57 -10.24
N LEU A 37 9.98 -10.73 -10.91
CA LEU A 37 10.15 -10.43 -12.34
C LEU A 37 11.53 -9.83 -12.65
N PRO A 38 12.01 -8.79 -11.95
CA PRO A 38 13.38 -8.28 -12.16
C PRO A 38 14.47 -9.34 -11.92
N ALA A 39 14.31 -10.19 -10.91
CA ALA A 39 15.26 -11.27 -10.63
C ALA A 39 15.29 -12.31 -11.76
N TRP A 40 14.12 -12.70 -12.28
CA TRP A 40 14.02 -13.62 -13.41
C TRP A 40 14.65 -13.04 -14.69
N LEU A 41 14.36 -11.79 -15.04
CA LEU A 41 14.95 -11.10 -16.18
C LEU A 41 16.48 -10.98 -16.04
N SER A 42 16.97 -10.63 -14.87
CA SER A 42 18.40 -10.53 -14.57
C SER A 42 19.11 -11.88 -14.70
N SER A 43 18.55 -12.95 -14.11
CA SER A 43 19.10 -14.30 -14.23
C SER A 43 19.11 -14.84 -15.67
N SER A 44 18.22 -14.29 -16.51
CA SER A 44 18.16 -14.61 -17.95
C SER A 44 19.15 -13.78 -18.78
N GLY A 45 19.96 -12.92 -18.17
CA GLY A 45 20.98 -12.10 -18.82
C GLY A 45 20.45 -10.84 -19.50
N MET A 46 19.28 -10.33 -19.08
CA MET A 46 18.75 -9.06 -19.58
C MET A 46 19.51 -7.88 -18.96
N ASP A 47 19.70 -6.82 -19.74
CA ASP A 47 20.39 -5.61 -19.29
C ASP A 47 19.57 -4.79 -18.28
N LEU A 48 20.26 -4.03 -17.42
CA LEU A 48 19.64 -3.24 -16.36
C LEU A 48 18.70 -2.15 -16.88
N LYS A 49 18.92 -1.61 -18.08
CA LYS A 49 18.05 -0.58 -18.67
C LYS A 49 16.70 -1.20 -19.02
N THR A 50 16.72 -2.37 -19.66
CA THR A 50 15.51 -3.14 -19.97
C THR A 50 14.75 -3.49 -18.70
N ILE A 51 15.42 -3.99 -17.65
CA ILE A 51 14.79 -4.30 -16.36
C ILE A 51 14.18 -3.03 -15.74
N GLY A 52 14.89 -1.89 -15.82
CA GLY A 52 14.41 -0.61 -15.30
C GLY A 52 13.13 -0.13 -16.00
N LEU A 53 12.96 -0.36 -17.29
CA LEU A 53 11.75 0.00 -18.04
C LEU A 53 10.50 -0.76 -17.53
N PHE A 54 10.67 -1.96 -16.96
CA PHE A 54 9.57 -2.70 -16.36
C PHE A 54 8.95 -2.01 -15.13
N ALA A 55 9.60 -1.01 -14.53
CA ALA A 55 8.99 -0.18 -13.50
C ALA A 55 7.76 0.59 -14.02
N LEU A 56 7.70 0.92 -15.32
CA LEU A 56 6.55 1.58 -15.94
C LEU A 56 5.29 0.74 -15.94
N ILE A 57 5.40 -0.59 -15.80
CA ILE A 57 4.26 -1.51 -15.72
C ILE A 57 3.37 -1.23 -14.51
N GLN A 58 3.86 -0.54 -13.49
CA GLN A 58 3.08 -0.17 -12.31
C GLN A 58 2.05 0.97 -12.57
N PHE A 59 2.02 1.54 -13.78
CA PHE A 59 1.08 2.60 -14.20
C PHE A 59 -0.39 2.31 -13.81
N PRO A 60 -0.96 1.10 -13.96
CA PRO A 60 -2.34 0.83 -13.59
C PRO A 60 -2.66 1.12 -12.12
N PHE A 61 -1.73 0.92 -11.20
CA PHE A 61 -1.97 1.18 -9.76
C PHE A 61 -2.21 2.66 -9.46
N THR A 62 -1.59 3.56 -10.22
CA THR A 62 -1.80 5.02 -10.08
C THR A 62 -3.11 5.47 -10.70
N TRP A 63 -3.51 4.88 -11.83
CA TRP A 63 -4.66 5.32 -12.61
C TRP A 63 -5.93 4.49 -12.40
N LYS A 64 -5.92 3.57 -11.45
CA LYS A 64 -7.04 2.65 -11.16
C LYS A 64 -8.39 3.33 -10.90
N PHE A 65 -8.41 4.59 -10.48
CA PHE A 65 -9.63 5.35 -10.26
C PHE A 65 -10.44 5.60 -11.55
N ILE A 66 -9.83 5.51 -12.73
CA ILE A 66 -10.50 5.72 -14.03
C ILE A 66 -11.57 4.66 -14.27
N TRP A 67 -11.27 3.39 -13.94
CA TRP A 67 -12.21 2.27 -14.15
C TRP A 67 -12.89 1.76 -12.88
N ALA A 68 -12.53 2.29 -11.72
CA ALA A 68 -13.17 1.94 -10.45
C ALA A 68 -14.71 2.09 -10.45
N PRO A 69 -15.33 3.08 -11.17
CA PRO A 69 -16.79 3.20 -11.27
C PRO A 69 -17.49 1.96 -11.84
N LEU A 70 -16.80 1.17 -12.66
CA LEU A 70 -17.35 -0.08 -13.20
C LEU A 70 -17.71 -1.06 -12.08
N PHE A 71 -16.88 -1.13 -11.03
CA PHE A 71 -17.06 -2.04 -9.89
C PHE A 71 -18.11 -1.56 -8.90
N ASP A 72 -18.48 -0.29 -8.92
CA ASP A 72 -19.63 0.22 -8.18
C ASP A 72 -20.94 -0.02 -8.92
N ARG A 73 -20.91 -0.06 -10.27
CA ARG A 73 -22.10 -0.18 -11.11
C ARG A 73 -22.47 -1.62 -11.44
N PHE A 74 -21.50 -2.44 -11.84
CA PHE A 74 -21.76 -3.79 -12.34
C PHE A 74 -21.57 -4.83 -11.24
N SER A 75 -22.44 -5.84 -11.24
CA SER A 75 -22.36 -6.99 -10.35
C SER A 75 -22.57 -8.29 -11.13
N PHE A 76 -21.96 -9.35 -10.66
CA PHE A 76 -22.15 -10.70 -11.18
C PHE A 76 -23.01 -11.52 -10.23
N GLY A 77 -23.54 -12.69 -10.71
CA GLY A 77 -24.44 -13.54 -9.94
C GLY A 77 -23.95 -14.03 -8.58
N MET A 78 -22.61 -14.00 -8.34
CA MET A 78 -21.98 -14.37 -7.06
C MET A 78 -21.91 -13.21 -6.05
N GLY A 79 -22.43 -12.04 -6.37
CA GLY A 79 -22.36 -10.83 -5.55
C GLY A 79 -21.59 -9.70 -6.24
N ARG A 80 -21.79 -8.47 -5.73
CA ARG A 80 -21.20 -7.27 -6.33
C ARG A 80 -19.68 -7.22 -6.17
N ARG A 81 -19.16 -7.51 -4.98
CA ARG A 81 -17.71 -7.51 -4.71
C ARG A 81 -17.10 -8.89 -4.94
N ARG A 82 -17.73 -9.93 -4.42
CA ARG A 82 -17.24 -11.31 -4.53
C ARG A 82 -17.08 -11.78 -5.97
N GLY A 83 -18.05 -11.47 -6.83
CA GLY A 83 -17.99 -11.87 -8.25
C GLY A 83 -16.78 -11.29 -8.97
N TRP A 84 -16.48 -9.99 -8.77
CA TRP A 84 -15.30 -9.36 -9.32
C TRP A 84 -14.00 -9.92 -8.72
N LEU A 85 -13.94 -10.13 -7.39
CA LEU A 85 -12.77 -10.71 -6.73
C LEU A 85 -12.40 -12.07 -7.30
N ILE A 86 -13.36 -12.98 -7.44
CA ILE A 86 -13.10 -14.32 -7.99
C ILE A 86 -12.54 -14.22 -9.41
N ILE A 87 -13.13 -13.37 -10.25
CA ILE A 87 -12.66 -13.19 -11.63
C ILE A 87 -11.21 -12.72 -11.64
N PHE A 88 -10.89 -11.65 -10.90
CA PHE A 88 -9.51 -11.12 -10.90
C PHE A 88 -8.52 -12.08 -10.25
N GLN A 89 -8.88 -12.78 -9.20
CA GLN A 89 -8.01 -13.75 -8.54
C GLN A 89 -7.69 -14.95 -9.44
N LEU A 90 -8.68 -15.45 -10.19
CA LEU A 90 -8.47 -16.52 -11.17
C LEU A 90 -7.62 -16.05 -12.36
N LEU A 91 -7.89 -14.85 -12.89
CA LEU A 91 -7.10 -14.27 -13.96
C LEU A 91 -5.65 -14.03 -13.51
N LEU A 92 -5.43 -13.55 -12.28
CA LEU A 92 -4.10 -13.40 -11.70
C LEU A 92 -3.40 -14.74 -11.54
N LEU A 93 -4.06 -15.77 -11.00
CA LEU A 93 -3.50 -17.11 -10.91
C LEU A 93 -3.00 -17.60 -12.28
N ILE A 94 -3.86 -17.52 -13.31
CA ILE A 94 -3.55 -17.98 -14.67
C ILE A 94 -2.40 -17.17 -15.27
N THR A 95 -2.45 -15.84 -15.19
CA THR A 95 -1.41 -14.97 -15.78
C THR A 95 -0.07 -15.07 -15.07
N ILE A 96 -0.05 -15.26 -13.74
CA ILE A 96 1.19 -15.49 -13.00
C ILE A 96 1.80 -16.83 -13.41
N CYS A 97 1.01 -17.90 -13.45
CA CYS A 97 1.49 -19.21 -13.88
C CYS A 97 1.98 -19.20 -15.34
N SER A 98 1.41 -18.36 -16.21
CA SER A 98 1.80 -18.28 -17.62
C SER A 98 3.23 -17.77 -17.83
N PHE A 99 3.82 -17.01 -16.91
CA PHE A 99 5.23 -16.61 -16.98
C PHE A 99 6.17 -17.82 -17.06
N GLY A 100 5.84 -18.91 -16.41
CA GLY A 100 6.65 -20.13 -16.43
C GLY A 100 6.76 -20.81 -17.80
N PHE A 101 5.98 -20.38 -18.79
CA PHE A 101 5.98 -20.95 -20.16
C PHE A 101 6.58 -19.99 -21.20
N ILE A 102 7.21 -18.90 -20.76
CA ILE A 102 7.73 -17.84 -21.62
C ILE A 102 9.26 -17.83 -21.54
N GLU A 103 9.91 -17.69 -22.70
CA GLU A 103 11.36 -17.57 -22.78
C GLU A 103 11.76 -16.07 -22.80
N PRO A 104 12.44 -15.55 -21.75
CA PRO A 104 12.76 -14.12 -21.63
C PRO A 104 13.54 -13.55 -22.81
N LYS A 105 14.52 -14.29 -23.32
CA LYS A 105 15.40 -13.80 -24.37
C LYS A 105 14.70 -13.57 -25.71
N SER A 106 13.69 -14.38 -26.03
CA SER A 106 12.99 -14.34 -27.31
C SER A 106 11.63 -13.67 -27.25
N GLN A 107 11.02 -13.56 -26.05
CA GLN A 107 9.64 -13.15 -25.87
C GLN A 107 9.46 -11.98 -24.88
N LEU A 108 10.41 -11.05 -24.85
CA LEU A 108 10.41 -9.92 -23.90
C LEU A 108 9.14 -9.06 -24.01
N SER A 109 8.64 -8.83 -25.23
CA SER A 109 7.39 -8.09 -25.47
C SER A 109 6.16 -8.80 -24.88
N VAL A 110 6.13 -10.14 -24.94
CA VAL A 110 5.06 -10.94 -24.32
C VAL A 110 5.11 -10.80 -22.80
N ILE A 111 6.30 -10.83 -22.22
CA ILE A 111 6.49 -10.60 -20.77
C ILE A 111 5.99 -9.21 -20.37
N ALA A 112 6.31 -8.17 -21.15
CA ALA A 112 5.84 -6.81 -20.87
C ALA A 112 4.31 -6.69 -20.92
N ILE A 113 3.67 -7.33 -21.91
CA ILE A 113 2.20 -7.37 -22.04
C ILE A 113 1.59 -8.10 -20.84
N ILE A 114 2.06 -9.31 -20.53
CA ILE A 114 1.51 -10.10 -19.41
C ILE A 114 1.73 -9.38 -18.07
N SER A 115 2.89 -8.77 -17.86
CA SER A 115 3.17 -7.97 -16.67
C SER A 115 2.20 -6.78 -16.54
N THR A 116 1.90 -6.10 -17.65
CA THR A 116 0.91 -5.01 -17.67
C THR A 116 -0.50 -5.52 -17.36
N VAL A 117 -0.87 -6.69 -17.89
CA VAL A 117 -2.15 -7.36 -17.61
C VAL A 117 -2.24 -7.77 -16.13
N ILE A 118 -1.16 -8.33 -15.56
CA ILE A 118 -1.10 -8.63 -14.11
C ILE A 118 -1.25 -7.35 -13.29
N ALA A 119 -0.56 -6.26 -13.65
CA ALA A 119 -0.68 -4.98 -12.96
C ALA A 119 -2.11 -4.43 -13.02
N PHE A 120 -2.78 -4.55 -14.17
CA PHE A 120 -4.17 -4.13 -14.34
C PHE A 120 -5.14 -4.98 -13.50
N PHE A 121 -5.01 -6.32 -13.52
CA PHE A 121 -5.85 -7.21 -12.71
C PHE A 121 -5.60 -7.02 -11.22
N SER A 122 -4.34 -6.85 -10.81
CA SER A 122 -3.98 -6.57 -9.42
C SER A 122 -4.54 -5.24 -8.94
N ALA A 123 -4.38 -4.16 -9.71
CA ALA A 123 -4.97 -2.86 -9.39
C ALA A 123 -6.50 -2.92 -9.33
N SER A 124 -7.13 -3.71 -10.20
CA SER A 124 -8.58 -3.92 -10.21
C SER A 124 -9.04 -4.73 -9.02
N GLN A 125 -8.31 -5.79 -8.65
CA GLN A 125 -8.54 -6.56 -7.44
C GLN A 125 -8.45 -5.66 -6.20
N ASP A 126 -7.44 -4.79 -6.10
CA ASP A 126 -7.26 -3.86 -4.99
C ASP A 126 -8.47 -2.93 -4.82
N ILE A 127 -9.01 -2.36 -5.91
CA ILE A 127 -10.21 -1.53 -5.85
C ILE A 127 -11.36 -2.29 -5.17
N VAL A 128 -11.58 -3.53 -5.58
CA VAL A 128 -12.71 -4.34 -5.08
C VAL A 128 -12.47 -4.79 -3.64
N ILE A 129 -11.24 -5.18 -3.28
CA ILE A 129 -10.85 -5.53 -1.90
C ILE A 129 -11.04 -4.34 -0.96
N ASP A 130 -10.56 -3.15 -1.35
CA ASP A 130 -10.68 -1.93 -0.57
C ASP A 130 -12.15 -1.57 -0.32
N ALA A 131 -12.98 -1.66 -1.35
CA ALA A 131 -14.41 -1.43 -1.24
C ALA A 131 -15.10 -2.48 -0.36
N TYR A 132 -14.79 -3.78 -0.55
CA TYR A 132 -15.32 -4.87 0.27
C TYR A 132 -14.97 -4.66 1.75
N ARG A 133 -13.70 -4.33 2.06
CA ARG A 133 -13.23 -4.09 3.41
C ARG A 133 -13.92 -2.88 4.05
N ARG A 134 -14.10 -1.79 3.31
CA ARG A 134 -14.82 -0.60 3.80
C ARG A 134 -16.29 -0.90 4.10
N GLU A 135 -16.94 -1.75 3.31
CA GLU A 135 -18.33 -2.17 3.48
C GLU A 135 -18.50 -3.21 4.60
N LEU A 136 -17.48 -4.04 4.84
CA LEU A 136 -17.46 -5.10 5.87
C LEU A 136 -17.25 -4.54 7.28
N LEU A 137 -16.35 -3.56 7.41
CA LEU A 137 -15.89 -3.05 8.71
C LEU A 137 -16.72 -1.85 9.16
N SER A 138 -17.06 -1.82 10.44
CA SER A 138 -17.60 -0.61 11.09
C SER A 138 -16.48 0.44 11.23
N ASP A 139 -16.86 1.72 11.45
CA ASP A 139 -15.89 2.80 11.64
C ASP A 139 -14.94 2.54 12.84
N TYR A 140 -15.40 1.82 13.86
CA TYR A 140 -14.59 1.38 14.99
C TYR A 140 -13.53 0.33 14.57
N GLU A 141 -13.91 -0.64 13.72
CA GLU A 141 -13.06 -1.73 13.27
C GLU A 141 -12.06 -1.31 12.17
N LEU A 142 -12.26 -0.15 11.51
CA LEU A 142 -11.43 0.29 10.37
C LEU A 142 -9.95 0.39 10.73
N GLY A 143 -9.62 0.88 11.93
CA GLY A 143 -8.23 1.03 12.36
C GLY A 143 -7.49 -0.29 12.37
N ILE A 144 -8.02 -1.26 13.12
CA ILE A 144 -7.39 -2.57 13.29
C ILE A 144 -7.48 -3.42 12.02
N GLY A 145 -8.64 -3.39 11.32
CA GLY A 145 -8.82 -4.15 10.08
C GLY A 145 -7.88 -3.67 8.97
N ASN A 146 -7.65 -2.36 8.83
CA ASN A 146 -6.67 -1.83 7.89
C ASN A 146 -5.23 -2.18 8.30
N ALA A 147 -4.90 -2.13 9.61
CA ALA A 147 -3.60 -2.54 10.10
C ALA A 147 -3.28 -4.00 9.73
N ILE A 148 -4.21 -4.91 9.99
CA ILE A 148 -4.08 -6.34 9.68
C ILE A 148 -3.92 -6.54 8.17
N HIS A 149 -4.76 -5.88 7.35
CA HIS A 149 -4.69 -5.98 5.90
C HIS A 149 -3.34 -5.49 5.35
N VAL A 150 -2.87 -4.31 5.76
CA VAL A 150 -1.59 -3.74 5.30
C VAL A 150 -0.40 -4.62 5.72
N ASN A 151 -0.45 -5.21 6.91
CA ASN A 151 0.63 -6.11 7.35
C ASN A 151 0.60 -7.44 6.59
N ALA A 152 -0.57 -8.03 6.36
CA ALA A 152 -0.70 -9.22 5.52
C ALA A 152 -0.24 -8.96 4.08
N TYR A 153 -0.53 -7.77 3.54
CA TYR A 153 0.01 -7.29 2.27
C TYR A 153 1.54 -7.27 2.26
N LYS A 154 2.20 -6.71 3.29
CA LYS A 154 3.66 -6.71 3.40
C LYS A 154 4.24 -8.12 3.54
N ILE A 155 3.60 -8.98 4.35
CA ILE A 155 4.03 -10.36 4.55
C ILE A 155 3.99 -11.16 3.24
N SER A 156 3.03 -10.89 2.35
CA SER A 156 2.96 -11.56 1.05
C SER A 156 4.22 -11.37 0.20
N SER A 157 5.00 -10.29 0.44
CA SER A 157 6.27 -10.05 -0.25
C SER A 157 7.33 -11.12 0.01
N LEU A 158 7.21 -11.88 1.09
CA LEU A 158 8.13 -12.98 1.41
C LEU A 158 8.00 -14.13 0.40
N ILE A 159 6.85 -14.28 -0.26
CA ILE A 159 6.67 -15.32 -1.27
C ILE A 159 7.52 -15.02 -2.52
N PRO A 160 7.33 -13.90 -3.27
CA PRO A 160 8.13 -13.62 -4.45
C PRO A 160 9.55 -13.12 -4.13
N GLY A 161 9.76 -12.49 -2.98
CA GLY A 161 11.04 -11.88 -2.62
C GLY A 161 11.98 -12.80 -1.82
N SER A 162 11.51 -13.96 -1.35
CA SER A 162 12.33 -14.92 -0.61
C SER A 162 12.07 -16.36 -1.07
N LEU A 163 10.88 -16.90 -0.81
CA LEU A 163 10.59 -18.31 -1.14
C LEU A 163 10.81 -18.62 -2.63
N ALA A 164 10.28 -17.80 -3.53
CA ALA A 164 10.41 -18.02 -4.97
C ALA A 164 11.87 -17.92 -5.44
N LEU A 165 12.67 -17.02 -4.86
CA LEU A 165 14.10 -16.91 -5.19
C LEU A 165 14.89 -18.13 -4.70
N ILE A 166 14.61 -18.64 -3.50
CA ILE A 166 15.21 -19.89 -2.99
C ILE A 166 14.84 -21.07 -3.88
N LEU A 167 13.59 -21.13 -4.34
CA LEU A 167 13.17 -22.18 -5.27
C LEU A 167 13.87 -22.06 -6.63
N ALA A 168 14.15 -20.83 -7.11
CA ALA A 168 14.83 -20.60 -8.38
C ALA A 168 16.30 -21.09 -8.41
N ASP A 169 16.93 -21.24 -7.25
CA ASP A 169 18.27 -21.83 -7.15
C ASP A 169 18.28 -23.35 -7.41
N SER A 170 17.15 -24.02 -7.23
CA SER A 170 17.06 -25.49 -7.30
C SER A 170 16.10 -26.02 -8.37
N PHE A 171 15.18 -25.19 -8.83
CA PHE A 171 14.13 -25.56 -9.77
C PHE A 171 14.08 -24.58 -10.97
N ASP A 172 13.48 -25.02 -12.07
CA ASP A 172 13.24 -24.19 -13.24
C ASP A 172 12.21 -23.07 -12.96
N TRP A 173 12.28 -21.99 -13.72
CA TRP A 173 11.38 -20.83 -13.58
C TRP A 173 9.91 -21.19 -13.79
N LYS A 174 9.62 -22.25 -14.58
CA LYS A 174 8.26 -22.77 -14.75
C LYS A 174 7.68 -23.23 -13.42
N PHE A 175 8.41 -24.07 -12.69
CA PHE A 175 7.99 -24.52 -11.38
C PHE A 175 7.84 -23.37 -10.38
N VAL A 176 8.80 -22.43 -10.37
CA VAL A 176 8.78 -21.25 -9.48
C VAL A 176 7.53 -20.40 -9.69
N PHE A 177 7.18 -20.09 -10.95
CA PHE A 177 5.98 -19.29 -11.22
C PHE A 177 4.68 -20.03 -10.93
N ILE A 178 4.62 -21.33 -11.19
CA ILE A 178 3.44 -22.15 -10.84
C ILE A 178 3.24 -22.16 -9.32
N VAL A 179 4.29 -22.48 -8.54
CA VAL A 179 4.20 -22.46 -7.07
C VAL A 179 3.82 -21.09 -6.55
N THR A 180 4.46 -20.03 -7.06
CA THR A 180 4.15 -18.65 -6.65
C THR A 180 2.69 -18.28 -6.97
N GLY A 181 2.18 -18.68 -8.14
CA GLY A 181 0.79 -18.47 -8.54
C GLY A 181 -0.20 -19.19 -7.63
N LEU A 182 0.12 -20.41 -7.19
CA LEU A 182 -0.74 -21.20 -6.28
C LEU A 182 -0.98 -20.51 -4.93
N PHE A 183 -0.12 -19.57 -4.50
CA PHE A 183 -0.38 -18.73 -3.32
C PHE A 183 -1.55 -17.75 -3.50
N MET A 184 -2.16 -17.64 -4.68
CA MET A 184 -3.47 -17.00 -4.87
C MET A 184 -4.64 -17.84 -4.35
N LEU A 185 -4.50 -19.18 -4.27
CA LEU A 185 -5.57 -20.10 -3.88
C LEU A 185 -6.19 -19.81 -2.51
N PRO A 186 -5.43 -19.52 -1.44
CA PRO A 186 -6.02 -19.18 -0.14
C PRO A 186 -7.02 -18.01 -0.23
N GLY A 187 -6.70 -16.99 -1.04
CA GLY A 187 -7.62 -15.86 -1.27
C GLY A 187 -8.84 -16.24 -2.10
N ILE A 188 -8.68 -17.06 -3.14
CA ILE A 188 -9.79 -17.57 -3.94
C ILE A 188 -10.74 -18.37 -3.04
N ILE A 189 -10.23 -19.30 -2.25
CA ILE A 189 -11.00 -20.11 -1.30
C ILE A 189 -11.72 -19.20 -0.30
N MET A 190 -11.01 -18.23 0.29
CA MET A 190 -11.62 -17.28 1.20
C MET A 190 -12.76 -16.51 0.52
N THR A 191 -12.57 -16.01 -0.71
CA THR A 191 -13.58 -15.26 -1.45
C THR A 191 -14.82 -16.11 -1.75
N LEU A 192 -14.66 -17.42 -1.96
CA LEU A 192 -15.79 -18.35 -2.13
C LEU A 192 -16.57 -18.54 -0.82
N LEU A 193 -15.90 -18.54 0.32
CA LEU A 193 -16.50 -18.81 1.64
C LEU A 193 -17.12 -17.58 2.31
N ILE A 194 -16.67 -16.37 1.97
CA ILE A 194 -17.19 -15.13 2.59
C ILE A 194 -18.56 -14.76 2.05
N LYS A 195 -19.30 -13.97 2.83
CA LYS A 195 -20.61 -13.42 2.41
C LYS A 195 -20.43 -12.04 1.80
N GLU A 196 -21.31 -11.69 0.87
CA GLU A 196 -21.41 -10.32 0.35
C GLU A 196 -21.83 -9.37 1.49
N PRO A 197 -21.18 -8.21 1.67
CA PRO A 197 -21.63 -7.22 2.64
C PRO A 197 -23.00 -6.68 2.30
N LEU A 198 -23.84 -6.48 3.34
CA LEU A 198 -25.17 -5.90 3.15
C LEU A 198 -25.05 -4.44 2.74
N LEU A 199 -25.65 -4.07 1.62
CA LEU A 199 -25.71 -2.71 1.15
C LEU A 199 -26.74 -1.93 1.96
N LYS A 200 -26.28 -0.89 2.68
CA LYS A 200 -27.18 0.10 3.28
C LYS A 200 -27.76 1.08 2.25
N TYR A 201 -27.10 1.24 1.12
CA TYR A 201 -27.44 2.15 0.04
C TYR A 201 -27.46 1.40 -1.28
N GLY A 202 -28.39 1.76 -2.18
CA GLY A 202 -28.47 1.14 -3.51
C GLY A 202 -27.22 1.38 -4.35
N THR A 203 -27.07 0.60 -5.43
CA THR A 203 -25.99 0.79 -6.42
C THR A 203 -26.34 1.88 -7.42
N PRO A 204 -25.35 2.56 -8.05
CA PRO A 204 -25.59 3.48 -9.16
C PRO A 204 -26.35 2.79 -10.30
N LYS A 205 -27.41 3.43 -10.82
CA LYS A 205 -28.25 2.85 -11.88
C LYS A 205 -27.63 2.97 -13.27
N THR A 206 -26.81 4.01 -13.49
CA THR A 206 -26.15 4.28 -14.78
C THR A 206 -24.65 4.45 -14.58
N LEU A 207 -23.85 4.26 -15.65
CA LEU A 207 -22.41 4.51 -15.62
C LEU A 207 -22.11 6.00 -15.38
N LYS A 208 -22.93 6.89 -15.97
CA LYS A 208 -22.82 8.34 -15.71
C LYS A 208 -23.02 8.67 -14.23
N GLU A 209 -23.98 8.04 -13.57
CA GLU A 209 -24.18 8.16 -12.12
C GLU A 209 -22.96 7.62 -11.35
N ALA A 210 -22.42 6.47 -11.74
CA ALA A 210 -21.24 5.87 -11.08
C ALA A 210 -19.97 6.72 -11.20
N VAL A 211 -19.83 7.51 -12.28
CA VAL A 211 -18.67 8.41 -12.49
C VAL A 211 -18.88 9.76 -11.84
N ILE A 212 -20.03 10.40 -12.05
CA ILE A 212 -20.24 11.81 -11.66
C ILE A 212 -20.70 11.96 -10.21
N GLU A 213 -21.61 11.09 -9.76
CA GLU A 213 -22.22 11.23 -8.43
C GLU A 213 -21.24 11.06 -7.27
N PRO A 214 -20.18 10.21 -7.32
CA PRO A 214 -19.18 10.15 -6.26
C PRO A 214 -18.48 11.49 -5.99
N PHE A 215 -18.20 12.26 -7.05
CA PHE A 215 -17.58 13.58 -6.93
C PHE A 215 -18.58 14.62 -6.43
N LYS A 216 -19.82 14.61 -6.93
CA LYS A 216 -20.88 15.48 -6.46
C LYS A 216 -21.22 15.21 -5.00
N GLU A 217 -21.36 13.94 -4.62
CA GLU A 217 -21.61 13.53 -3.24
C GLU A 217 -20.52 14.04 -2.31
N PHE A 218 -19.25 13.78 -2.66
CA PHE A 218 -18.11 14.22 -1.87
C PHE A 218 -18.07 15.75 -1.72
N LYS A 219 -18.27 16.48 -2.81
CA LYS A 219 -18.39 17.94 -2.82
C LYS A 219 -19.55 18.43 -1.95
N ASN A 220 -20.73 17.82 -2.09
CA ASN A 220 -21.94 18.26 -1.37
C ASN A 220 -21.83 17.95 0.14
N ARG A 221 -21.30 16.79 0.50
CA ARG A 221 -21.11 16.36 1.91
C ARG A 221 -20.06 17.19 2.64
N LYS A 222 -19.00 17.62 1.98
CA LYS A 222 -17.86 18.32 2.60
C LYS A 222 -17.80 19.80 2.24
N GLY A 223 -18.60 20.26 1.30
CA GLY A 223 -18.45 21.57 0.65
C GLY A 223 -17.20 21.62 -0.24
N ILE A 224 -17.12 22.60 -1.12
CA ILE A 224 -15.96 22.74 -2.05
C ILE A 224 -14.65 22.90 -1.25
N LYS A 225 -14.65 23.77 -0.24
CA LYS A 225 -13.47 24.06 0.59
C LYS A 225 -13.05 22.84 1.41
N GLY A 226 -13.99 22.12 2.02
CA GLY A 226 -13.70 20.92 2.80
C GLY A 226 -13.19 19.77 1.93
N ALA A 227 -13.79 19.55 0.75
CA ALA A 227 -13.34 18.55 -0.21
C ALA A 227 -11.91 18.86 -0.68
N PHE A 228 -11.60 20.12 -1.05
CA PHE A 228 -10.25 20.53 -1.44
C PHE A 228 -9.23 20.31 -0.31
N LEU A 229 -9.55 20.68 0.93
CA LEU A 229 -8.64 20.48 2.07
C LEU A 229 -8.36 19.00 2.35
N ILE A 230 -9.35 18.10 2.19
CA ILE A 230 -9.16 16.66 2.32
C ILE A 230 -8.24 16.12 1.23
N LEU A 231 -8.46 16.51 -0.04
CA LEU A 231 -7.61 16.09 -1.15
C LEU A 231 -6.17 16.61 -0.99
N LEU A 232 -6.03 17.87 -0.58
CA LEU A 232 -4.72 18.46 -0.28
C LEU A 232 -4.00 17.74 0.87
N PHE A 233 -4.72 17.35 1.91
CA PHE A 233 -4.17 16.54 3.00
C PHE A 233 -3.71 15.17 2.52
N ILE A 234 -4.54 14.46 1.74
CA ILE A 234 -4.18 13.15 1.17
C ILE A 234 -2.89 13.25 0.33
N PHE A 235 -2.74 14.36 -0.39
CA PHE A 235 -1.53 14.63 -1.17
C PHE A 235 -0.30 14.91 -0.29
N LEU A 236 -0.43 15.72 0.75
CA LEU A 236 0.72 16.25 1.52
C LEU A 236 1.15 15.38 2.70
N TYR A 237 0.25 14.58 3.29
CA TYR A 237 0.53 13.88 4.56
C TYR A 237 1.70 12.90 4.49
N LYS A 238 1.92 12.28 3.33
CA LYS A 238 2.97 11.26 3.12
C LYS A 238 4.16 11.79 2.31
N ILE A 239 4.19 13.08 1.97
CA ILE A 239 5.18 13.61 1.04
C ILE A 239 6.60 13.56 1.62
N GLY A 240 6.80 13.97 2.88
CA GLY A 240 8.11 14.00 3.53
C GLY A 240 8.73 12.61 3.67
N ASP A 241 7.96 11.65 4.19
CA ASP A 241 8.33 10.24 4.31
C ASP A 241 8.66 9.60 2.94
N SER A 242 7.82 9.86 1.95
CA SER A 242 8.03 9.34 0.60
C SER A 242 9.32 9.85 -0.02
N MET A 243 9.63 11.15 0.13
CA MET A 243 10.87 11.75 -0.37
C MET A 243 12.09 11.24 0.39
N ALA A 244 12.04 11.16 1.71
CA ALA A 244 13.15 10.69 2.55
C ALA A 244 13.58 9.26 2.20
N THR A 245 12.62 8.39 1.86
CA THR A 245 12.89 6.99 1.54
C THR A 245 13.13 6.72 0.05
N ALA A 246 12.89 7.69 -0.84
CA ALA A 246 13.00 7.53 -2.29
C ALA A 246 14.41 7.13 -2.76
N LEU A 247 15.43 7.70 -2.15
CA LEU A 247 16.84 7.47 -2.48
C LEU A 247 17.61 6.77 -1.33
N ALA A 248 16.92 5.95 -0.52
CA ALA A 248 17.53 5.31 0.64
C ALA A 248 18.76 4.45 0.27
N THR A 249 18.67 3.62 -0.77
CA THR A 249 19.82 2.78 -1.20
C THR A 249 21.00 3.62 -1.71
N PRO A 250 20.84 4.58 -2.64
CA PRO A 250 21.92 5.51 -3.00
C PRO A 250 22.53 6.22 -1.79
N PHE A 251 21.71 6.69 -0.86
CA PHE A 251 22.19 7.35 0.36
C PHE A 251 23.11 6.45 1.20
N TYR A 252 22.71 5.19 1.42
CA TYR A 252 23.53 4.25 2.18
C TYR A 252 24.87 3.94 1.47
N LEU A 253 24.83 3.81 0.15
CA LEU A 253 26.04 3.59 -0.64
C LEU A 253 26.99 4.80 -0.58
N ASP A 254 26.47 6.01 -0.66
CA ASP A 254 27.25 7.25 -0.55
C ASP A 254 27.91 7.42 0.84
N LEU A 255 27.30 6.85 1.89
CA LEU A 255 27.88 6.81 3.24
C LEU A 255 28.97 5.74 3.39
N GLY A 256 29.15 4.84 2.42
CA GLY A 256 30.17 3.79 2.44
C GLY A 256 29.68 2.41 2.85
N PHE A 257 28.37 2.23 3.10
CA PHE A 257 27.83 0.90 3.40
C PHE A 257 27.93 -0.03 2.19
N SER A 258 28.34 -1.27 2.44
CA SER A 258 28.35 -2.31 1.41
C SER A 258 26.93 -2.77 1.05
N MET A 259 26.76 -3.35 -0.15
CA MET A 259 25.49 -3.96 -0.59
C MET A 259 25.01 -5.05 0.38
N THR A 260 25.93 -5.79 0.98
CA THR A 260 25.62 -6.85 1.96
C THR A 260 25.06 -6.24 3.25
N GLU A 261 25.68 -5.20 3.79
CA GLU A 261 25.18 -4.50 5.00
C GLU A 261 23.81 -3.91 4.76
N ILE A 262 23.60 -3.24 3.62
CA ILE A 262 22.28 -2.73 3.22
C ILE A 262 21.26 -3.87 3.13
N GLY A 263 21.63 -4.98 2.49
CA GLY A 263 20.76 -6.15 2.32
C GLY A 263 20.39 -6.83 3.63
N VAL A 264 21.32 -6.96 4.56
CA VAL A 264 21.07 -7.63 5.85
C VAL A 264 20.47 -6.66 6.86
N ILE A 265 21.08 -5.49 7.07
CA ILE A 265 20.70 -4.56 8.13
C ILE A 265 19.44 -3.79 7.73
N ALA A 266 19.48 -3.06 6.61
CA ALA A 266 18.38 -2.19 6.23
C ALA A 266 17.09 -2.98 5.90
N LYS A 267 17.19 -4.15 5.27
CA LYS A 267 15.99 -4.97 5.00
C LYS A 267 15.34 -5.50 6.27
N ASN A 268 16.13 -6.03 7.21
CA ASN A 268 15.55 -6.55 8.46
C ASN A 268 15.07 -5.42 9.37
N ALA A 269 15.87 -4.36 9.54
CA ALA A 269 15.50 -3.19 10.31
C ALA A 269 14.30 -2.44 9.70
N GLY A 270 14.05 -2.53 8.39
CA GLY A 270 12.87 -1.97 7.74
C GLY A 270 11.63 -2.84 7.90
N LEU A 271 11.73 -4.14 7.59
CA LEU A 271 10.57 -5.04 7.52
C LEU A 271 9.88 -5.20 8.88
N TRP A 272 10.62 -5.66 9.90
CA TRP A 272 10.03 -6.03 11.19
C TRP A 272 9.47 -4.82 11.96
N PRO A 273 10.21 -3.71 12.14
CA PRO A 273 9.63 -2.52 12.75
C PRO A 273 8.43 -1.96 11.97
N GLY A 274 8.46 -2.03 10.63
CA GLY A 274 7.33 -1.60 9.80
C GLY A 274 6.06 -2.43 10.01
N ILE A 275 6.19 -3.76 10.22
CA ILE A 275 5.07 -4.64 10.57
C ILE A 275 4.59 -4.33 12.00
N ILE A 276 5.51 -4.26 12.95
CA ILE A 276 5.19 -3.96 14.37
C ILE A 276 4.50 -2.60 14.48
N GLY A 277 5.02 -1.56 13.83
CA GLY A 277 4.42 -0.23 13.77
C GLY A 277 3.02 -0.23 13.19
N GLY A 278 2.80 -0.98 12.10
CA GLY A 278 1.48 -1.14 11.50
C GLY A 278 0.47 -1.77 12.46
N LEU A 279 0.83 -2.87 13.13
CA LEU A 279 -0.03 -3.55 14.11
C LEU A 279 -0.27 -2.68 15.35
N ALA A 280 0.79 -2.10 15.91
CA ALA A 280 0.69 -1.19 17.05
C ALA A 280 -0.23 0.00 16.73
N GLY A 281 -0.10 0.58 15.53
CA GLY A 281 -0.96 1.65 15.05
C GLY A 281 -2.44 1.27 15.04
N GLY A 282 -2.75 0.07 14.54
CA GLY A 282 -4.12 -0.47 14.55
C GLY A 282 -4.68 -0.63 15.96
N ILE A 283 -3.89 -1.24 16.85
CA ILE A 283 -4.28 -1.46 18.26
C ILE A 283 -4.47 -0.12 18.99
N TRP A 284 -3.54 0.82 18.84
CA TRP A 284 -3.63 2.13 19.50
C TRP A 284 -4.80 2.96 18.96
N MET A 285 -5.17 2.82 17.69
CA MET A 285 -6.35 3.50 17.13
C MET A 285 -7.66 3.07 17.78
N ILE A 286 -7.75 1.87 18.37
CA ILE A 286 -8.93 1.41 19.12
C ILE A 286 -9.22 2.38 20.30
N LYS A 287 -8.16 2.83 20.99
CA LYS A 287 -8.28 3.76 22.13
C LYS A 287 -8.26 5.22 21.70
N LEU A 288 -7.35 5.59 20.79
CA LEU A 288 -7.13 6.97 20.36
C LEU A 288 -8.23 7.47 19.41
N GLY A 289 -8.79 6.58 18.60
CA GLY A 289 -9.57 6.94 17.42
C GLY A 289 -8.68 7.43 16.27
N ILE A 290 -9.24 7.45 15.05
CA ILE A 290 -8.47 7.76 13.82
C ILE A 290 -7.90 9.19 13.85
N ASN A 291 -8.67 10.18 14.34
CA ASN A 291 -8.24 11.59 14.33
C ASN A 291 -6.98 11.81 15.17
N ARG A 292 -6.98 11.36 16.43
CA ARG A 292 -5.83 11.49 17.33
C ARG A 292 -4.64 10.67 16.85
N ALA A 293 -4.89 9.49 16.28
CA ALA A 293 -3.86 8.65 15.71
C ALA A 293 -3.14 9.35 14.55
N LEU A 294 -3.84 10.05 13.66
CA LEU A 294 -3.22 10.86 12.60
C LEU A 294 -2.25 11.90 13.14
N TRP A 295 -2.60 12.58 14.24
CA TRP A 295 -1.72 13.56 14.87
C TRP A 295 -0.48 12.90 15.46
N ILE A 296 -0.66 11.92 16.34
CA ILE A 296 0.45 11.28 17.07
C ILE A 296 1.38 10.58 16.07
N PHE A 297 0.81 9.75 15.18
CA PHE A 297 1.61 8.97 14.24
C PHE A 297 2.23 9.83 13.14
N GLY A 298 1.53 10.89 12.71
CA GLY A 298 2.08 11.87 11.78
C GLY A 298 3.28 12.62 12.37
N PHE A 299 3.22 13.04 13.64
CA PHE A 299 4.37 13.62 14.33
C PHE A 299 5.51 12.60 14.46
N MET A 300 5.23 11.37 14.89
CA MET A 300 6.26 10.34 14.99
C MET A 300 6.95 10.10 13.64
N GLN A 301 6.18 10.02 12.55
CA GLN A 301 6.71 9.83 11.20
C GLN A 301 7.54 11.06 10.74
N MET A 302 7.03 12.28 10.96
CA MET A 302 7.73 13.50 10.61
C MET A 302 9.08 13.60 11.36
N PHE A 303 9.12 13.29 12.66
CA PHE A 303 10.36 13.31 13.43
C PHE A 303 11.29 12.14 13.10
N ALA A 304 10.76 10.99 12.70
CA ALA A 304 11.58 9.85 12.29
C ALA A 304 12.46 10.18 11.08
N THR A 305 12.00 11.03 10.15
CA THR A 305 12.84 11.45 9.01
C THR A 305 14.12 12.18 9.43
N LEU A 306 14.15 12.84 10.61
CA LEU A 306 15.36 13.45 11.14
C LEU A 306 16.44 12.44 11.53
N SER A 307 16.08 11.18 11.76
CA SER A 307 17.09 10.14 12.01
C SER A 307 17.98 9.88 10.79
N PHE A 308 17.50 10.11 9.58
CA PHE A 308 18.33 10.08 8.38
C PHE A 308 19.33 11.23 8.33
N ALA A 309 18.94 12.42 8.81
CA ALA A 309 19.89 13.55 8.94
C ALA A 309 20.98 13.22 9.97
N TRP A 310 20.63 12.55 11.08
CA TRP A 310 21.61 12.06 12.04
C TRP A 310 22.55 11.00 11.42
N LEU A 311 22.02 10.04 10.67
CA LEU A 311 22.82 9.05 9.96
C LEU A 311 23.78 9.72 8.96
N ALA A 312 23.33 10.75 8.24
CA ALA A 312 24.16 11.51 7.30
C ALA A 312 25.39 12.15 7.94
N LEU A 313 25.32 12.50 9.24
CA LEU A 313 26.45 13.03 10.02
C LEU A 313 27.33 11.95 10.65
N SER A 314 26.81 10.74 10.81
CA SER A 314 27.47 9.65 11.55
C SER A 314 28.33 8.75 10.67
N GLY A 315 28.18 8.83 9.33
CA GLY A 315 28.89 7.97 8.37
C GLY A 315 28.44 6.50 8.41
N ASP A 316 29.33 5.58 8.12
CA ASP A 316 29.10 4.14 7.92
C ASP A 316 28.96 3.34 9.24
N ASN A 317 28.09 3.79 10.13
CA ASN A 317 27.84 3.11 11.40
C ASN A 317 26.61 2.18 11.31
N ASN A 318 26.84 0.87 11.34
CA ASN A 318 25.81 -0.15 11.22
C ASN A 318 24.71 -0.08 12.28
N LEU A 319 25.04 0.29 13.52
CA LEU A 319 24.05 0.45 14.59
C LEU A 319 23.14 1.63 14.33
N ILE A 320 23.71 2.77 13.90
CA ILE A 320 22.94 3.98 13.59
C ILE A 320 22.06 3.74 12.35
N LEU A 321 22.57 3.02 11.34
CA LEU A 321 21.77 2.57 10.18
C LEU A 321 20.56 1.76 10.64
N ALA A 322 20.77 0.73 11.47
CA ALA A 322 19.68 -0.14 11.95
C ALA A 322 18.65 0.65 12.77
N ILE A 323 19.09 1.57 13.65
CA ILE A 323 18.19 2.42 14.44
C ILE A 323 17.40 3.36 13.54
N THR A 324 18.06 4.06 12.60
CA THR A 324 17.43 5.00 11.67
C THR A 324 16.37 4.32 10.83
N VAL A 325 16.72 3.23 10.18
CA VAL A 325 15.77 2.46 9.34
C VAL A 325 14.64 1.90 10.19
N GLY A 326 14.96 1.36 11.38
CA GLY A 326 13.96 0.82 12.30
C GLY A 326 12.96 1.87 12.76
N LEU A 327 13.40 3.05 13.18
CA LEU A 327 12.55 4.16 13.60
C LEU A 327 11.66 4.65 12.46
N GLU A 328 12.23 4.85 11.28
CA GLU A 328 11.49 5.34 10.11
C GLU A 328 10.41 4.35 9.70
N PHE A 329 10.75 3.08 9.52
CA PHE A 329 9.75 2.09 9.09
C PHE A 329 8.70 1.79 10.16
N PHE A 330 9.06 1.85 11.45
CA PHE A 330 8.08 1.77 12.54
C PHE A 330 7.09 2.93 12.49
N ALA A 331 7.58 4.16 12.40
CA ALA A 331 6.76 5.36 12.32
C ALA A 331 5.92 5.40 11.02
N ALA A 332 6.51 4.99 9.88
CA ALA A 332 5.81 4.85 8.61
C ALA A 332 4.69 3.80 8.68
N GLY A 333 4.90 2.71 9.42
CA GLY A 333 3.88 1.70 9.70
C GLY A 333 2.69 2.27 10.45
N LEU A 334 2.95 2.99 11.55
CA LEU A 334 1.94 3.71 12.34
C LEU A 334 1.15 4.70 11.46
N GLY A 335 1.87 5.61 10.79
CA GLY A 335 1.29 6.67 9.98
C GLY A 335 0.47 6.15 8.80
N THR A 336 0.96 5.13 8.09
CA THR A 336 0.25 4.50 6.97
C THR A 336 -1.06 3.88 7.42
N THR A 337 -1.07 3.18 8.57
CA THR A 337 -2.28 2.53 9.09
C THR A 337 -3.37 3.56 9.43
N ALA A 338 -3.01 4.65 10.11
CA ALA A 338 -3.96 5.74 10.42
C ALA A 338 -4.45 6.46 9.16
N PHE A 339 -3.56 6.69 8.19
CA PHE A 339 -3.86 7.34 6.92
C PHE A 339 -4.86 6.54 6.08
N ILE A 340 -4.64 5.23 5.92
CA ILE A 340 -5.56 4.35 5.19
C ILE A 340 -6.91 4.24 5.91
N ALA A 341 -6.91 4.17 7.26
CA ALA A 341 -8.15 4.19 8.04
C ALA A 341 -8.94 5.49 7.85
N TYR A 342 -8.24 6.63 7.77
CA TYR A 342 -8.86 7.92 7.47
C TYR A 342 -9.46 7.98 6.06
N ILE A 343 -8.73 7.51 5.05
CA ILE A 343 -9.24 7.40 3.67
C ILE A 343 -10.51 6.54 3.67
N ALA A 344 -10.48 5.37 4.30
CA ALA A 344 -11.62 4.47 4.39
C ALA A 344 -12.83 5.15 5.07
N LYS A 345 -12.62 5.84 6.20
CA LYS A 345 -13.68 6.59 6.91
C LYS A 345 -14.26 7.74 6.06
N THR A 346 -13.43 8.38 5.25
CA THR A 346 -13.85 9.50 4.39
C THR A 346 -14.67 9.04 3.18
N THR A 347 -14.53 7.77 2.78
CA THR A 347 -15.22 7.18 1.65
C THR A 347 -16.69 6.92 1.95
N HIS A 348 -17.59 7.32 1.04
CA HIS A 348 -19.03 7.10 1.19
C HIS A 348 -19.41 5.66 0.82
N PRO A 349 -20.23 4.95 1.65
CA PRO A 349 -20.56 3.53 1.45
C PRO A 349 -21.24 3.20 0.11
N LYS A 350 -21.93 4.14 -0.52
CA LYS A 350 -22.58 3.94 -1.83
C LYS A 350 -21.57 3.90 -2.97
N TYR A 351 -20.43 4.61 -2.86
CA TYR A 351 -19.43 4.81 -3.92
C TYR A 351 -18.04 4.37 -3.47
N THR A 352 -17.97 3.27 -2.72
CA THR A 352 -16.73 2.84 -2.05
C THR A 352 -15.58 2.59 -3.01
N ALA A 353 -15.79 1.88 -4.11
CA ALA A 353 -14.74 1.57 -5.06
C ALA A 353 -14.19 2.84 -5.71
N THR A 354 -15.08 3.70 -6.21
CA THR A 354 -14.68 4.94 -6.93
C THR A 354 -13.97 5.92 -6.01
N GLN A 355 -14.57 6.26 -4.85
CA GLN A 355 -13.97 7.25 -3.93
C GLN A 355 -12.67 6.73 -3.29
N PHE A 356 -12.62 5.46 -2.88
CA PHE A 356 -11.43 4.90 -2.27
C PHE A 356 -10.27 4.83 -3.28
N ALA A 357 -10.55 4.39 -4.52
CA ALA A 357 -9.55 4.36 -5.58
C ALA A 357 -9.04 5.76 -5.96
N LEU A 358 -9.93 6.77 -5.98
CA LEU A 358 -9.53 8.16 -6.20
C LEU A 358 -8.59 8.65 -5.10
N PHE A 359 -8.93 8.43 -3.83
CA PHE A 359 -8.12 8.90 -2.71
C PHE A 359 -6.78 8.19 -2.62
N THR A 360 -6.73 6.87 -2.82
CA THR A 360 -5.48 6.12 -2.83
C THR A 360 -4.63 6.38 -4.07
N GLY A 361 -5.26 6.60 -5.24
CA GLY A 361 -4.58 7.06 -6.45
C GLY A 361 -3.95 8.43 -6.23
N LEU A 362 -4.71 9.41 -5.68
CA LEU A 362 -4.18 10.73 -5.35
C LEU A 362 -3.03 10.66 -4.34
N ALA A 363 -3.10 9.75 -3.35
CA ALA A 363 -2.02 9.55 -2.37
C ALA A 363 -0.72 9.02 -3.00
N SER A 364 -0.79 8.36 -4.16
CA SER A 364 0.39 7.83 -4.87
C SER A 364 1.04 8.87 -5.80
N VAL A 365 0.33 9.94 -6.18
CA VAL A 365 0.83 11.00 -7.08
C VAL A 365 2.08 11.69 -6.53
N PRO A 366 2.14 12.15 -5.25
CA PRO A 366 3.35 12.75 -4.70
C PRO A 366 4.55 11.80 -4.81
N ARG A 367 4.33 10.52 -4.48
CA ARG A 367 5.38 9.51 -4.56
C ARG A 367 6.00 9.43 -5.95
N THR A 368 5.22 9.56 -7.00
CA THR A 368 5.73 9.48 -8.38
C THR A 368 6.47 10.77 -8.79
N PHE A 369 5.88 11.93 -8.56
CA PHE A 369 6.43 13.20 -9.04
C PHE A 369 7.50 13.79 -8.11
N THR A 370 7.28 13.75 -6.79
CA THR A 370 8.25 14.31 -5.84
C THR A 370 9.50 13.43 -5.73
N ASN A 371 9.36 12.11 -5.84
CA ASN A 371 10.53 11.24 -5.84
C ASN A 371 11.41 11.46 -7.08
N ALA A 372 10.83 11.83 -8.23
CA ALA A 372 11.60 12.19 -9.41
C ALA A 372 12.47 13.44 -9.21
N SER A 373 12.08 14.36 -8.31
CA SER A 373 12.85 15.57 -8.00
C SER A 373 13.90 15.38 -6.90
N THR A 374 13.88 14.27 -6.16
CA THR A 374 14.74 14.08 -4.98
C THR A 374 16.23 14.08 -5.34
N GLY A 375 16.63 13.50 -6.47
CA GLY A 375 18.02 13.51 -6.94
C GLY A 375 18.57 14.92 -7.09
N TYR A 376 17.83 15.81 -7.75
CA TYR A 376 18.23 17.23 -7.92
C TYR A 376 18.32 17.98 -6.58
N LEU A 377 17.41 17.66 -5.65
CA LEU A 377 17.43 18.27 -4.32
C LEU A 377 18.61 17.81 -3.49
N VAL A 378 18.99 16.52 -3.58
CA VAL A 378 20.17 15.98 -2.91
C VAL A 378 21.46 16.57 -3.49
N GLU A 379 21.56 16.68 -4.81
CA GLU A 379 22.72 17.33 -5.46
C GLU A 379 22.87 18.80 -5.03
N PHE A 380 21.76 19.52 -4.85
CA PHE A 380 21.77 20.92 -4.47
C PHE A 380 22.02 21.16 -2.98
N PHE A 381 21.36 20.39 -2.10
CA PHE A 381 21.40 20.59 -0.66
C PHE A 381 22.42 19.73 0.10
N GLY A 382 22.85 18.59 -0.50
CA GLY A 382 23.49 17.49 0.20
C GLY A 382 22.51 16.70 1.08
N TRP A 383 22.90 15.48 1.49
CA TRP A 383 22.02 14.55 2.21
C TRP A 383 21.46 15.11 3.51
N TYR A 384 22.29 15.74 4.34
CA TYR A 384 21.87 16.29 5.64
C TYR A 384 20.72 17.29 5.50
N HIS A 385 20.91 18.34 4.69
CA HIS A 385 19.91 19.38 4.50
C HIS A 385 18.69 18.88 3.72
N PHE A 386 18.86 17.89 2.84
CA PHE A 386 17.76 17.23 2.17
C PHE A 386 16.80 16.55 3.16
N PHE A 387 17.31 15.84 4.17
CA PHE A 387 16.44 15.24 5.19
C PHE A 387 15.78 16.28 6.10
N ILE A 388 16.45 17.38 6.42
CA ILE A 388 15.80 18.54 7.08
C ILE A 388 14.68 19.11 6.21
N PHE A 389 14.89 19.23 4.90
CA PHE A 389 13.85 19.65 3.97
C PHE A 389 12.68 18.67 3.95
N CYS A 390 12.90 17.35 3.96
CA CYS A 390 11.85 16.34 4.05
C CYS A 390 11.03 16.48 5.34
N PHE A 391 11.65 16.79 6.47
CA PHE A 391 10.96 17.12 7.71
C PHE A 391 10.10 18.37 7.58
N LEU A 392 10.62 19.46 7.00
CA LEU A 392 9.90 20.72 6.85
C LEU A 392 8.70 20.62 5.89
N ILE A 393 8.83 19.89 4.79
CA ILE A 393 7.76 19.71 3.80
C ILE A 393 6.60 18.87 4.33
N ALA A 394 6.79 18.09 5.41
CA ALA A 394 5.73 17.37 6.09
C ALA A 394 4.82 18.29 6.92
N ILE A 395 5.31 19.47 7.38
CA ILE A 395 4.58 20.41 8.25
C ILE A 395 3.26 20.86 7.65
N PRO A 396 3.16 21.27 6.37
CA PRO A 396 1.86 21.66 5.79
C PRO A 396 0.80 20.56 5.87
N GLY A 397 1.18 19.28 5.66
CA GLY A 397 0.29 18.14 5.82
C GLY A 397 -0.23 18.00 7.25
N MET A 398 0.64 18.20 8.24
CA MET A 398 0.27 18.17 9.66
C MET A 398 -0.64 19.34 10.05
N LEU A 399 -0.39 20.55 9.54
CA LEU A 399 -1.23 21.72 9.80
C LEU A 399 -2.66 21.56 9.28
N LEU A 400 -2.87 20.83 8.19
CA LEU A 400 -4.21 20.54 7.67
C LEU A 400 -5.06 19.74 8.65
N LEU A 401 -4.46 18.94 9.53
CA LEU A 401 -5.18 18.14 10.54
C LEU A 401 -6.05 19.02 11.47
N PHE A 402 -5.65 20.28 11.74
CA PHE A 402 -6.48 21.19 12.54
C PHE A 402 -7.89 21.34 11.98
N LYS A 403 -8.05 21.28 10.64
CA LYS A 403 -9.35 21.47 9.99
C LYS A 403 -10.04 20.17 9.61
N ILE A 404 -9.28 19.14 9.21
CA ILE A 404 -9.88 17.92 8.66
C ILE A 404 -10.05 16.80 9.68
N ALA A 405 -9.19 16.77 10.72
CA ALA A 405 -9.18 15.76 11.77
C ALA A 405 -8.88 16.42 13.15
N PRO A 406 -9.73 17.33 13.64
CA PRO A 406 -9.48 18.00 14.91
C PRO A 406 -9.29 17.01 16.07
N TRP A 407 -8.36 17.35 16.98
CA TRP A 407 -7.98 16.48 18.11
C TRP A 407 -9.16 16.10 19.00
N ASN A 408 -10.05 17.05 19.27
CA ASN A 408 -11.18 16.92 20.22
C ASN A 408 -12.53 16.72 19.53
N GLN A 409 -12.57 16.15 18.33
CA GLN A 409 -13.86 15.84 17.72
C GLN A 409 -14.57 14.80 18.60
N SER A 410 -15.58 15.26 19.36
CA SER A 410 -16.50 14.39 20.11
C SER A 410 -17.03 13.31 19.16
N LYS A 411 -17.18 12.09 19.67
CA LYS A 411 -17.89 11.01 18.99
C LYS A 411 -19.30 11.53 18.66
N SER A 412 -19.48 12.10 17.46
CA SER A 412 -20.82 12.31 16.95
C SER A 412 -21.37 10.92 16.65
N SER A 413 -22.35 10.58 17.45
CA SER A 413 -23.19 9.40 17.44
C SER A 413 -23.60 8.93 16.04
#